data_d9132933097f8849f235b6556605847d
#
_entry.id   d9132933097f8849f235b6556605847d
#
_cell.length_a   1.000
_cell.length_b   1.000
_cell.length_c   1.000
_cell.angle_alpha   90.00
_cell.angle_beta   90.00
_cell.angle_gamma   90.00
#
_symmetry.space_group_name_H-M   'P 1'
#
loop_
_entity.id
_entity.type
_entity.pdbx_description
1 polymer ?
#
loop_
_entity_poly.entity_id
_entity_poly.type
_entity_poly.pdbx_seq_one_letter_code
_entity_poly.pdbx_strand_id
1 'polypeptide(L)'
;MSDFPTRANVVVIGAGIVGNCLVGHLARLGWTDMVLLDKGPLPNPGGSTGHASNFIFPVDHNKEMALLGEQSADQYRDMNLSVDCGGIEVARTQDRMLELDRRMTSAKAWGI
;
A
#
# COMPACT_ATOMS: atom_id res chain seq x y z
N MET A 1 18.84 -12.23 -26.94
CA MET A 1 19.26 -11.53 -25.72
C MET A 1 18.53 -10.20 -25.77
N SER A 2 17.67 -9.93 -24.79
CA SER A 2 17.06 -8.60 -24.71
C SER A 2 18.14 -7.60 -24.35
N ASP A 3 18.37 -6.62 -25.23
CA ASP A 3 19.31 -5.55 -24.92
C ASP A 3 18.79 -4.77 -23.71
N PHE A 4 19.51 -4.91 -22.61
CA PHE A 4 19.23 -4.12 -21.42
C PHE A 4 19.50 -2.64 -21.74
N PRO A 5 18.60 -1.72 -21.37
CA PRO A 5 18.83 -0.31 -21.61
C PRO A 5 20.11 0.15 -20.88
N THR A 6 20.98 0.84 -21.61
CA THR A 6 22.25 1.36 -21.06
C THR A 6 22.08 2.69 -20.33
N ARG A 7 20.92 3.33 -20.46
CA ARG A 7 20.55 4.60 -19.82
C ARG A 7 19.06 4.58 -19.51
N ALA A 8 18.70 5.23 -18.43
CA ALA A 8 17.32 5.55 -18.06
C ALA A 8 17.30 6.83 -17.23
N ASN A 9 16.19 7.57 -17.27
CA ASN A 9 16.01 8.76 -16.44
C ASN A 9 15.75 8.38 -14.98
N VAL A 10 15.09 7.24 -14.76
CA VAL A 10 14.80 6.70 -13.43
C VAL A 10 15.10 5.21 -13.42
N VAL A 11 15.82 4.77 -12.41
CA VAL A 11 16.03 3.35 -12.13
C VAL A 11 15.50 3.06 -10.74
N VAL A 12 14.54 2.14 -10.66
CA VAL A 12 13.96 1.65 -9.41
C VAL A 12 14.47 0.24 -9.16
N ILE A 13 15.07 0.00 -8.01
CA ILE A 13 15.58 -1.30 -7.60
C ILE A 13 14.67 -1.91 -6.55
N GLY A 14 14.06 -3.03 -6.89
CA GLY A 14 13.08 -3.75 -6.08
C GLY A 14 11.67 -3.65 -6.68
N ALA A 15 11.15 -4.76 -7.23
CA ALA A 15 9.83 -4.86 -7.83
C ALA A 15 8.77 -5.42 -6.85
N GLY A 16 8.93 -5.17 -5.56
CA GLY A 16 7.88 -5.33 -4.57
C GLY A 16 6.79 -4.27 -4.71
N ILE A 17 5.82 -4.25 -3.79
CA ILE A 17 4.68 -3.31 -3.85
C ILE A 17 5.15 -1.85 -3.91
N VAL A 18 6.16 -1.48 -3.15
CA VAL A 18 6.67 -0.10 -3.09
C VAL A 18 7.25 0.33 -4.45
N GLY A 19 8.13 -0.49 -5.06
CA GLY A 19 8.73 -0.18 -6.35
C GLY A 19 7.71 -0.14 -7.49
N ASN A 20 6.77 -1.08 -7.51
CA ASN A 20 5.68 -1.09 -8.49
C ASN A 20 4.77 0.13 -8.35
N CYS A 21 4.35 0.48 -7.14
CA CYS A 21 3.54 1.67 -6.90
C CYS A 21 4.29 2.96 -7.28
N LEU A 22 5.59 3.06 -6.95
CA LEU A 22 6.40 4.22 -7.32
C LEU A 22 6.44 4.41 -8.83
N VAL A 23 6.78 3.37 -9.59
CA VAL A 23 6.82 3.42 -11.06
C VAL A 23 5.44 3.75 -11.62
N GLY A 24 4.37 3.14 -11.09
CA GLY A 24 3.00 3.41 -11.50
C GLY A 24 2.59 4.86 -11.28
N HIS A 25 2.92 5.45 -10.14
CA HIS A 25 2.63 6.86 -9.85
C HIS A 25 3.47 7.82 -10.69
N LEU A 26 4.76 7.54 -10.89
CA LEU A 26 5.60 8.32 -11.78
C LEU A 26 5.07 8.31 -13.22
N ALA A 27 4.64 7.15 -13.72
CA ALA A 27 4.04 7.04 -15.04
C ALA A 27 2.76 7.89 -15.17
N ARG A 28 1.89 7.90 -14.15
CA ARG A 28 0.70 8.77 -14.12
C ARG A 28 1.05 10.26 -14.11
N LEU A 29 2.20 10.62 -13.56
CA LEU A 29 2.74 11.99 -13.60
C LEU A 29 3.45 12.33 -14.91
N GLY A 30 3.44 11.42 -15.91
CA GLY A 30 4.03 11.64 -17.22
C GLY A 30 5.51 11.28 -17.33
N TRP A 31 6.07 10.64 -16.31
CA TRP A 31 7.45 10.15 -16.42
C TRP A 31 7.49 8.95 -17.36
N THR A 32 8.45 9.00 -18.27
CA THR A 32 8.79 7.92 -19.20
C THR A 32 10.26 7.58 -19.00
N ASP A 33 10.76 6.60 -19.75
CA ASP A 33 12.17 6.19 -19.68
C ASP A 33 12.58 5.79 -18.26
N MET A 34 11.81 4.84 -17.70
CA MET A 34 12.01 4.27 -16.38
C MET A 34 12.35 2.78 -16.48
N VAL A 35 13.22 2.31 -15.62
CA VAL A 35 13.60 0.90 -15.51
C VAL A 35 13.32 0.42 -14.08
N LEU A 36 12.57 -0.67 -13.96
CA LEU A 36 12.34 -1.37 -12.71
C LEU A 36 13.13 -2.68 -12.72
N LEU A 37 14.01 -2.85 -11.76
CA LEU A 37 14.88 -4.00 -11.62
C LEU A 37 14.56 -4.80 -10.37
N ASP A 38 14.59 -6.13 -10.50
CA ASP A 38 14.59 -7.02 -9.35
C ASP A 38 15.50 -8.23 -9.58
N LYS A 39 16.02 -8.80 -8.51
CA LYS A 39 16.85 -10.01 -8.57
C LYS A 39 16.06 -11.31 -8.67
N GLY A 40 14.77 -11.25 -8.32
CA GLY A 40 13.87 -12.41 -8.33
C GLY A 40 13.04 -12.51 -9.60
N PRO A 41 12.31 -13.61 -9.77
CA PRO A 41 11.39 -13.76 -10.89
C PRO A 41 10.20 -12.81 -10.75
N LEU A 42 9.77 -12.22 -11.86
CA LEU A 42 8.55 -11.40 -11.89
C LEU A 42 7.36 -12.28 -12.35
N PRO A 43 6.16 -12.06 -11.83
CA PRO A 43 5.69 -10.94 -10.99
C PRO A 43 5.91 -11.15 -9.48
N ASN A 44 6.45 -12.24 -9.02
CA ASN A 44 6.65 -12.51 -7.59
C ASN A 44 8.14 -12.68 -7.26
N PRO A 45 8.87 -11.57 -7.06
CA PRO A 45 10.32 -11.58 -6.87
C PRO A 45 10.76 -12.09 -5.49
N GLY A 46 9.83 -12.52 -4.63
CA GLY A 46 10.09 -12.81 -3.22
C GLY A 46 10.05 -11.54 -2.36
N GLY A 47 10.50 -11.62 -1.12
CA GLY A 47 10.46 -10.52 -0.17
C GLY A 47 9.11 -10.34 0.51
N SER A 48 8.93 -9.20 1.21
CA SER A 48 7.79 -8.97 2.12
C SER A 48 6.44 -8.86 1.40
N THR A 49 6.41 -8.42 0.16
CA THR A 49 5.17 -8.23 -0.59
C THR A 49 4.35 -9.50 -0.72
N GLY A 50 5.00 -10.62 -1.05
CA GLY A 50 4.34 -11.90 -1.20
C GLY A 50 3.85 -12.54 0.12
N HIS A 51 4.25 -11.98 1.26
CA HIS A 51 3.87 -12.43 2.59
C HIS A 51 2.89 -11.48 3.30
N ALA A 52 2.46 -10.42 2.64
CA ALA A 52 1.50 -9.48 3.20
C ALA A 52 0.14 -10.16 3.41
N SER A 53 -0.57 -9.75 4.46
CA SER A 53 -1.90 -10.29 4.81
C SER A 53 -3.01 -9.88 3.84
N ASN A 54 -2.73 -8.97 2.90
CA ASN A 54 -3.70 -8.39 1.96
C ASN A 54 -4.89 -7.70 2.66
N PHE A 55 -4.67 -7.19 3.86
CA PHE A 55 -5.66 -6.49 4.64
C PHE A 55 -5.33 -5.00 4.72
N ILE A 56 -6.26 -4.16 4.27
CA ILE A 56 -6.15 -2.70 4.36
C ILE A 56 -7.13 -2.23 5.42
N PHE A 57 -6.59 -1.58 6.45
CA PHE A 57 -7.35 -1.10 7.58
C PHE A 57 -7.29 0.43 7.62
N PRO A 58 -8.40 1.16 7.37
CA PRO A 58 -8.38 2.62 7.28
C PRO A 58 -8.23 3.30 8.65
N VAL A 59 -8.53 2.59 9.74
CA VAL A 59 -8.42 3.15 11.09
C VAL A 59 -7.03 2.90 11.67
N ASP A 60 -6.20 3.94 11.78
CA ASP A 60 -4.83 3.86 12.30
C ASP A 60 -4.65 4.75 13.54
N HIS A 61 -3.45 4.67 14.16
CA HIS A 61 -3.09 5.42 15.37
C HIS A 61 -2.85 6.92 15.10
N ASN A 62 -2.57 7.31 13.87
CA ASN A 62 -2.37 8.69 13.48
C ASN A 62 -3.10 9.03 12.19
N LYS A 63 -3.35 10.32 12.00
CA LYS A 63 -4.15 10.85 10.90
C LYS A 63 -3.52 10.57 9.53
N GLU A 64 -2.23 10.75 9.43
CA GLU A 64 -1.50 10.60 8.15
C GLU A 64 -1.58 9.17 7.63
N MET A 65 -1.38 8.19 8.51
CA MET A 65 -1.49 6.77 8.14
C MET A 65 -2.92 6.37 7.80
N ALA A 66 -3.89 6.89 8.55
CA ALA A 66 -5.30 6.64 8.27
C ALA A 66 -5.70 7.18 6.88
N LEU A 67 -5.32 8.41 6.54
CA LEU A 67 -5.58 9.01 5.23
C LEU A 67 -4.86 8.26 4.09
N LEU A 68 -3.61 7.83 4.30
CA LEU A 68 -2.88 7.03 3.32
C LEU A 68 -3.53 5.64 3.13
N GLY A 69 -4.04 5.06 4.21
CA GLY A 69 -4.79 3.80 4.17
C GLY A 69 -6.07 3.93 3.34
N GLU A 70 -6.84 5.00 3.54
CA GLU A 70 -8.05 5.29 2.78
C GLU A 70 -7.74 5.50 1.29
N GLN A 71 -6.75 6.33 0.96
CA GLN A 71 -6.30 6.52 -0.42
C GLN A 71 -5.87 5.21 -1.09
N SER A 72 -5.19 4.35 -0.34
CA SER A 72 -4.77 3.05 -0.86
C SER A 72 -5.99 2.16 -1.12
N ALA A 73 -6.96 2.14 -0.21
CA ALA A 73 -8.20 1.38 -0.38
C ALA A 73 -8.97 1.84 -1.62
N ASP A 74 -9.08 3.15 -1.85
CA ASP A 74 -9.73 3.71 -3.03
C ASP A 74 -9.03 3.27 -4.32
N GLN A 75 -7.70 3.34 -4.37
CA GLN A 75 -6.96 2.86 -5.54
C GLN A 75 -7.19 1.39 -5.83
N TYR A 76 -7.26 0.54 -4.81
CA TYR A 76 -7.55 -0.88 -5.00
C TYR A 76 -8.99 -1.14 -5.43
N ARG A 77 -9.96 -0.34 -4.96
CA ARG A 77 -11.34 -0.39 -5.46
C ARG A 77 -11.42 -0.02 -6.94
N ASP A 78 -10.77 1.07 -7.33
CA ASP A 78 -10.72 1.52 -8.74
C ASP A 78 -10.11 0.49 -9.68
N MET A 79 -9.17 -0.31 -9.17
CA MET A 79 -8.55 -1.41 -9.91
C MET A 79 -9.34 -2.72 -9.86
N ASN A 80 -10.48 -2.78 -9.14
CA ASN A 80 -11.23 -4.00 -8.84
C ASN A 80 -10.38 -5.09 -8.15
N LEU A 81 -9.46 -4.69 -7.29
CA LEU A 81 -8.55 -5.58 -6.56
C LEU A 81 -8.91 -5.73 -5.08
N SER A 82 -9.94 -5.05 -4.60
CA SER A 82 -10.37 -5.11 -3.21
C SER A 82 -11.80 -5.63 -3.06
N VAL A 83 -12.06 -6.26 -1.93
CA VAL A 83 -13.40 -6.66 -1.49
C VAL A 83 -13.68 -5.96 -0.16
N ASP A 84 -14.70 -5.13 -0.11
CA ASP A 84 -15.12 -4.43 1.11
C ASP A 84 -15.93 -5.39 1.99
N CYS A 85 -15.24 -6.24 2.73
CA CYS A 85 -15.85 -7.19 3.66
C CYS A 85 -15.98 -6.66 5.09
N GLY A 86 -15.43 -5.48 5.35
CA GLY A 86 -15.30 -4.93 6.70
C GLY A 86 -14.27 -5.67 7.56
N GLY A 87 -14.14 -5.24 8.81
CA GLY A 87 -13.25 -5.87 9.78
C GLY A 87 -13.79 -5.69 11.19
N ILE A 88 -13.44 -6.60 12.09
CA ILE A 88 -13.81 -6.52 13.51
C ILE A 88 -12.52 -6.64 14.33
N GLU A 89 -12.26 -5.64 15.15
CA GLU A 89 -11.21 -5.72 16.18
C GLU A 89 -11.86 -5.97 17.56
N VAL A 90 -11.32 -6.94 18.29
CA VAL A 90 -11.87 -7.38 19.58
C VAL A 90 -10.93 -7.00 20.71
N ALA A 91 -11.46 -6.29 21.70
CA ALA A 91 -10.76 -6.00 22.95
C ALA A 91 -11.08 -7.08 24.00
N ARG A 92 -10.02 -7.61 24.65
CA ARG A 92 -10.15 -8.61 25.72
C ARG A 92 -9.95 -8.03 27.11
N THR A 93 -9.58 -6.75 27.20
CA THR A 93 -9.38 -6.03 28.46
C THR A 93 -10.02 -4.64 28.36
N GLN A 94 -10.31 -4.03 29.51
CA GLN A 94 -10.86 -2.68 29.57
C GLN A 94 -9.91 -1.64 28.94
N ASP A 95 -8.61 -1.75 29.20
CA ASP A 95 -7.61 -0.83 28.65
C ASP A 95 -7.58 -0.91 27.11
N ARG A 96 -7.70 -2.12 26.57
CA ARG A 96 -7.76 -2.32 25.13
C ARG A 96 -9.05 -1.73 24.54
N MET A 97 -10.16 -1.84 25.24
CA MET A 97 -11.42 -1.23 24.82
C MET A 97 -11.34 0.29 24.78
N LEU A 98 -10.74 0.92 25.80
CA LEU A 98 -10.49 2.36 25.81
C LEU A 98 -9.62 2.82 24.63
N GLU A 99 -8.60 2.03 24.28
CA GLU A 99 -7.77 2.32 23.11
C GLU A 99 -8.56 2.23 21.79
N LEU A 100 -9.44 1.24 21.64
CA LEU A 100 -10.32 1.15 20.48
C LEU A 100 -11.28 2.33 20.40
N ASP A 101 -11.90 2.73 21.50
CA ASP A 101 -12.77 3.90 21.56
C ASP A 101 -12.02 5.19 21.18
N ARG A 102 -10.79 5.34 21.67
CA ARG A 102 -9.92 6.48 21.30
C ARG A 102 -9.64 6.51 19.81
N ARG A 103 -9.24 5.38 19.21
CA ARG A 103 -8.97 5.29 17.76
C ARG A 103 -10.22 5.57 16.93
N MET A 104 -11.35 5.02 17.30
CA MET A 104 -12.62 5.26 16.62
C MET A 104 -13.05 6.73 16.69
N THR A 105 -12.88 7.36 17.86
CA THR A 105 -13.17 8.79 18.03
C THR A 105 -12.26 9.66 17.15
N SER A 106 -10.97 9.32 17.11
CA SER A 106 -10.00 10.02 16.27
C SER A 106 -10.31 9.85 14.78
N ALA A 107 -10.60 8.64 14.33
CA ALA A 107 -10.95 8.36 12.93
C ALA A 107 -12.18 9.18 12.49
N LYS A 108 -13.25 9.20 13.30
CA LYS A 108 -14.42 10.05 13.04
C LYS A 108 -14.08 11.54 12.95
N ALA A 109 -13.18 12.03 13.82
CA ALA A 109 -12.74 13.42 13.80
C ALA A 109 -11.91 13.76 12.54
N TRP A 110 -11.29 12.75 11.92
CA TRP A 110 -10.51 12.90 10.67
C TRP A 110 -11.36 12.70 9.42
N GLY A 111 -12.61 12.28 9.56
CA GLY A 111 -13.53 12.07 8.46
C GLY A 111 -13.49 10.67 7.84
N ILE A 112 -12.96 9.70 8.61
CA ILE A 112 -12.84 8.29 8.21
C ILE A 112 -13.98 7.47 8.81
#